data_7377d99a5886335801f20ca466aeeeb2
#
_entry.id   7377d99a5886335801f20ca466aeeeb2
#
_cell.length_a   1.000
_cell.length_b   1.000
_cell.length_c   1.000
_cell.angle_alpha   90.00
_cell.angle_beta   90.00
_cell.angle_gamma   90.00
#
_symmetry.space_group_name_H-M   'P 1'
#
loop_
_entity.id
_entity.type
_entity.pdbx_description
1 polymer ?
#
loop_
_entity_poly.entity_id
_entity_poly.type
_entity_poly.pdbx_seq_one_letter_code
_entity_poly.pdbx_strand_id
1 'polypeptide(L)'
;MPRSVDFAELRGQVVIVDFWASWCPPCRDDAPELVALYQKYKDQGLTVVGVSLDESRKKMEAFAEKVGMDWPHYFDGSGWRTKLSSRFSIASIPAVWVVDRDGLLVDHDARGKLDRLVPQLLARPTTVAGR
;
A
#
# COMPACT_ATOMS: atom_id res chain seq x y z
N MET A 1 -6.75 5.56 -14.00
CA MET A 1 -6.58 4.90 -13.97
C MET A 1 -6.27 4.10 -13.18
N PRO A 2 -6.84 3.61 -12.19
CA PRO A 2 -6.13 2.57 -11.55
C PRO A 2 -6.09 1.37 -12.43
N ARG A 3 -4.99 0.74 -12.40
CA ARG A 3 -4.83 -0.50 -13.10
C ARG A 3 -5.13 -1.64 -12.16
N SER A 4 -5.33 -2.81 -12.70
CA SER A 4 -5.40 -3.99 -11.86
C SER A 4 -4.04 -4.18 -11.18
N VAL A 5 -4.09 -4.75 -9.99
CA VAL A 5 -2.90 -5.00 -9.20
C VAL A 5 -2.56 -6.48 -9.27
N ASP A 6 -1.35 -6.79 -9.72
CA ASP A 6 -0.87 -8.17 -9.78
C ASP A 6 0.31 -8.32 -8.82
N PHE A 7 0.03 -8.92 -7.67
CA PHE A 7 1.04 -9.06 -6.63
C PHE A 7 2.20 -9.97 -7.06
N ALA A 8 1.96 -10.89 -7.99
CA ALA A 8 3.03 -11.74 -8.49
C ALA A 8 4.11 -10.94 -9.20
N GLU A 9 3.73 -9.86 -9.87
CA GLU A 9 4.68 -8.99 -10.55
C GLU A 9 5.50 -8.13 -9.60
N LEU A 10 5.10 -8.05 -8.35
CA LEU A 10 5.78 -7.21 -7.36
C LEU A 10 6.86 -7.94 -6.59
N ARG A 11 7.06 -9.23 -6.84
CA ARG A 11 8.13 -9.96 -6.18
C ARG A 11 9.48 -9.38 -6.58
N GLY A 12 10.39 -9.35 -5.63
CA GLY A 12 11.67 -8.67 -5.78
C GLY A 12 11.66 -7.27 -5.23
N GLN A 13 10.48 -6.74 -4.93
CA GLN A 13 10.32 -5.42 -4.34
C GLN A 13 9.79 -5.55 -2.91
N VAL A 14 10.06 -4.53 -2.10
CA VAL A 14 9.38 -4.38 -0.81
C VAL A 14 8.06 -3.68 -1.09
N VAL A 15 6.96 -4.23 -0.63
CA VAL A 15 5.62 -3.72 -0.94
C VAL A 15 4.90 -3.31 0.33
N ILE A 16 4.43 -2.08 0.33
CA ILE A 16 3.50 -1.61 1.36
C ILE A 16 2.10 -1.73 0.79
N VAL A 17 1.21 -2.41 1.49
CA VAL A 17 -0.20 -2.47 1.12
C VAL A 17 -0.96 -1.58 2.09
N ASP A 18 -1.57 -0.53 1.56
CA ASP A 18 -2.24 0.50 2.34
C ASP A 18 -3.75 0.39 2.14
N PHE A 19 -4.46 -0.13 3.15
CA PHE A 19 -5.93 -0.16 3.13
C PHE A 19 -6.42 1.17 3.69
N TRP A 20 -7.10 1.94 2.85
CA TRP A 20 -7.41 3.33 3.17
C TRP A 20 -8.71 3.77 2.51
N ALA A 21 -9.13 4.99 2.82
CA ALA A 21 -10.23 5.66 2.11
C ALA A 21 -10.05 7.17 2.20
N SER A 22 -10.53 7.87 1.21
CA SER A 22 -10.43 9.34 1.19
C SER A 22 -11.29 9.99 2.28
N TRP A 23 -12.29 9.28 2.78
CA TRP A 23 -13.16 9.78 3.86
C TRP A 23 -12.65 9.44 5.25
N CYS A 24 -11.54 8.77 5.37
CA CYS A 24 -11.01 8.28 6.66
C CYS A 24 -10.00 9.30 7.22
N PRO A 25 -10.30 10.00 8.32
CA PRO A 25 -9.39 11.04 8.82
C PRO A 25 -8.00 10.55 9.17
N PRO A 26 -7.79 9.44 9.91
CA PRO A 26 -6.43 8.97 10.15
C PRO A 26 -5.68 8.58 8.87
N CYS A 27 -6.40 8.05 7.88
CA CYS A 27 -5.78 7.72 6.59
C CYS A 27 -5.27 8.99 5.91
N ARG A 28 -6.06 10.05 5.97
CA ARG A 28 -5.67 11.34 5.39
C ARG A 28 -4.47 11.93 6.11
N ASP A 29 -4.44 11.78 7.44
CA ASP A 29 -3.34 12.29 8.24
C ASP A 29 -2.03 11.55 7.97
N ASP A 30 -2.11 10.25 7.70
CA ASP A 30 -0.93 9.42 7.44
C ASP A 30 -0.39 9.58 6.02
N ALA A 31 -1.19 10.06 5.09
CA ALA A 31 -0.84 10.07 3.67
C ALA A 31 0.46 10.84 3.37
N PRO A 32 0.70 12.04 3.92
CA PRO A 32 1.94 12.75 3.61
C PRO A 32 3.20 11.98 4.00
N GLU A 33 3.17 11.30 5.13
CA GLU A 33 4.31 10.49 5.57
C GLU A 33 4.57 9.33 4.63
N LEU A 34 3.51 8.65 4.20
CA LEU A 34 3.63 7.55 3.27
C LEU A 34 4.15 8.01 1.90
N VAL A 35 3.66 9.15 1.44
CA VAL A 35 4.16 9.75 0.19
C VAL A 35 5.64 10.07 0.29
N ALA A 36 6.08 10.68 1.40
CA ALA A 36 7.48 11.02 1.60
C ALA A 36 8.36 9.76 1.62
N LEU A 37 7.90 8.71 2.28
CA LEU A 37 8.63 7.45 2.34
C LEU A 37 8.76 6.82 0.95
N TYR A 38 7.67 6.83 0.19
CA TYR A 38 7.67 6.29 -1.16
C TYR A 38 8.64 7.05 -2.05
N GLN A 39 8.62 8.38 -2.01
CA GLN A 39 9.53 9.19 -2.81
C GLN A 39 10.98 8.91 -2.46
N LYS A 40 11.25 8.65 -1.19
CA LYS A 40 12.61 8.39 -0.75
C LYS A 40 13.15 7.05 -1.26
N TYR A 41 12.32 6.03 -1.31
CA TYR A 41 12.79 4.65 -1.55
C TYR A 41 12.29 4.02 -2.84
N LYS A 42 11.47 4.69 -3.63
CA LYS A 42 10.89 4.07 -4.84
C LYS A 42 11.95 3.57 -5.82
N ASP A 43 13.07 4.27 -5.92
CA ASP A 43 14.15 3.88 -6.82
C ASP A 43 15.05 2.80 -6.22
N GLN A 44 14.81 2.43 -4.99
CA GLN A 44 15.57 1.39 -4.30
C GLN A 44 14.80 0.08 -4.17
N GLY A 45 13.61 0.02 -4.75
CA GLY A 45 12.81 -1.19 -4.76
C GLY A 45 11.59 -1.17 -3.87
N LEU A 46 11.13 0.01 -3.44
CA LEU A 46 9.89 0.13 -2.69
C LEU A 46 8.72 0.38 -3.64
N THR A 47 7.66 -0.38 -3.47
CA THR A 47 6.39 -0.15 -4.15
C THR A 47 5.30 -0.04 -3.10
N VAL A 48 4.32 0.80 -3.37
CA VAL A 48 3.11 0.91 -2.54
C VAL A 48 1.92 0.51 -3.40
N VAL A 49 0.99 -0.23 -2.81
CA VAL A 49 -0.29 -0.55 -3.43
C VAL A 49 -1.37 -0.06 -2.49
N GLY A 50 -2.23 0.82 -2.98
CA GLY A 50 -3.37 1.26 -2.21
C GLY A 50 -4.55 0.34 -2.45
N VAL A 51 -5.28 0.02 -1.40
CA VAL A 51 -6.58 -0.67 -1.51
C VAL A 51 -7.61 0.27 -0.94
N SER A 52 -8.42 0.85 -1.82
CA SER A 52 -9.36 1.90 -1.44
C SER A 52 -10.70 1.29 -1.02
N LEU A 53 -11.17 1.70 0.15
CA LEU A 53 -12.51 1.37 0.62
C LEU A 53 -13.50 2.50 0.31
N ASP A 54 -13.17 3.34 -0.64
CA ASP A 54 -14.09 4.36 -1.13
C ASP A 54 -15.21 3.73 -1.95
N GLU A 55 -16.34 4.42 -1.99
CA GLU A 55 -17.42 4.09 -2.92
C GLU A 55 -17.37 4.98 -4.16
N SER A 56 -16.70 6.11 -4.08
CA SER A 56 -16.58 7.07 -5.18
C SER A 56 -15.17 7.09 -5.72
N ARG A 57 -14.99 6.63 -6.95
CA ARG A 57 -13.69 6.70 -7.64
C ARG A 57 -13.21 8.14 -7.74
N LYS A 58 -14.13 9.05 -8.04
CA LYS A 58 -13.78 10.46 -8.21
C LYS A 58 -13.19 11.05 -6.94
N LYS A 59 -13.80 10.76 -5.80
CA LYS A 59 -13.29 11.26 -4.52
C LYS A 59 -11.96 10.62 -4.16
N MET A 60 -11.82 9.34 -4.41
CA MET A 60 -10.57 8.63 -4.16
C MET A 60 -9.44 9.22 -4.98
N GLU A 61 -9.65 9.37 -6.28
CA GLU A 61 -8.63 9.89 -7.18
C GLU A 61 -8.29 11.35 -6.89
N ALA A 62 -9.29 12.16 -6.54
CA ALA A 62 -9.06 13.57 -6.22
C ALA A 62 -8.14 13.72 -5.00
N PHE A 63 -8.37 12.92 -3.96
CA PHE A 63 -7.50 12.98 -2.79
C PHE A 63 -6.10 12.45 -3.11
N ALA A 64 -6.02 11.31 -3.79
CA ALA A 64 -4.73 10.71 -4.13
C ALA A 64 -3.88 11.68 -4.96
N GLU A 65 -4.49 12.33 -5.93
CA GLU A 65 -3.78 13.31 -6.76
C GLU A 65 -3.33 14.51 -5.95
N LYS A 66 -4.22 15.00 -5.08
CA LYS A 66 -3.93 16.18 -4.27
C LYS A 66 -2.70 15.99 -3.38
N VAL A 67 -2.54 14.81 -2.79
CA VAL A 67 -1.44 14.56 -1.85
C VAL A 67 -0.26 13.82 -2.46
N GLY A 68 -0.37 13.38 -3.71
CA GLY A 68 0.75 12.75 -4.40
C GLY A 68 0.89 11.25 -4.17
N MET A 69 -0.22 10.55 -3.96
CA MET A 69 -0.21 9.09 -3.83
C MET A 69 -0.09 8.47 -5.23
N ASP A 70 1.12 8.47 -5.77
CA ASP A 70 1.38 8.15 -7.18
C ASP A 70 1.60 6.66 -7.44
N TRP A 71 0.97 5.81 -6.66
CA TRP A 71 1.07 4.36 -6.81
C TRP A 71 -0.26 3.77 -7.25
N PRO A 72 -0.27 2.49 -7.70
CA PRO A 72 -1.53 1.86 -8.11
C PRO A 72 -2.50 1.71 -6.96
N HIS A 73 -3.77 1.90 -7.25
CA HIS A 73 -4.84 1.72 -6.27
C HIS A 73 -5.81 0.67 -6.78
N TYR A 74 -6.09 -0.32 -5.94
CA TYR A 74 -7.20 -1.21 -6.17
C TYR A 74 -8.48 -0.51 -5.71
N PHE A 75 -9.47 -0.47 -6.57
CA PHE A 75 -10.76 0.16 -6.28
C PHE A 75 -11.87 -0.62 -6.97
N ASP A 76 -12.88 -1.07 -6.23
CA ASP A 76 -14.04 -1.70 -6.83
C ASP A 76 -15.36 -1.02 -6.43
N GLY A 77 -15.30 0.06 -5.66
CA GLY A 77 -16.48 0.87 -5.34
C GLY A 77 -17.41 0.28 -4.30
N SER A 78 -16.99 -0.79 -3.63
CA SER A 78 -17.85 -1.48 -2.68
C SER A 78 -17.65 -1.09 -1.22
N GLY A 79 -16.88 -0.04 -0.96
CA GLY A 79 -16.62 0.42 0.41
C GLY A 79 -16.04 -0.69 1.26
N TRP A 80 -16.64 -0.95 2.41
CA TRP A 80 -16.19 -2.01 3.30
C TRP A 80 -16.31 -3.41 2.71
N ARG A 81 -17.07 -3.57 1.64
CA ARG A 81 -17.22 -4.85 0.97
C ARG A 81 -16.33 -5.00 -0.25
N THR A 82 -15.33 -4.14 -0.39
CA THR A 82 -14.27 -4.29 -1.38
C THR A 82 -13.71 -5.71 -1.30
N LYS A 83 -13.50 -6.34 -2.45
CA LYS A 83 -13.10 -7.74 -2.49
C LYS A 83 -11.82 -8.04 -1.73
N LEU A 84 -10.81 -7.19 -1.91
CA LEU A 84 -9.54 -7.42 -1.22
C LEU A 84 -9.65 -7.21 0.28
N SER A 85 -10.36 -6.17 0.73
CA SER A 85 -10.50 -5.96 2.17
C SER A 85 -11.30 -7.07 2.82
N SER A 86 -12.34 -7.54 2.15
CA SER A 86 -13.15 -8.66 2.65
C SER A 86 -12.35 -9.95 2.70
N ARG A 87 -11.57 -10.22 1.65
CA ARG A 87 -10.75 -11.42 1.58
C ARG A 87 -9.74 -11.50 2.72
N PHE A 88 -9.19 -10.37 3.11
CA PHE A 88 -8.19 -10.31 4.16
C PHE A 88 -8.76 -9.88 5.51
N SER A 89 -10.08 -9.84 5.64
CA SER A 89 -10.79 -9.57 6.89
C SER A 89 -10.38 -8.23 7.51
N ILE A 90 -10.26 -7.21 6.67
CA ILE A 90 -9.92 -5.87 7.16
C ILE A 90 -11.13 -5.28 7.87
N ALA A 91 -11.02 -5.12 9.18
CA ALA A 91 -12.11 -4.64 10.02
C ALA A 91 -12.00 -3.15 10.36
N SER A 92 -10.85 -2.55 10.18
CA SER A 92 -10.65 -1.12 10.44
C SER A 92 -9.57 -0.58 9.53
N ILE A 93 -9.63 0.71 9.25
CA ILE A 93 -8.60 1.42 8.47
C ILE A 93 -8.17 2.67 9.26
N PRO A 94 -6.92 3.13 9.08
CA PRO A 94 -5.93 2.58 8.15
C PRO A 94 -5.39 1.23 8.62
N ALA A 95 -5.15 0.34 7.66
CA ALA A 95 -4.45 -0.92 7.90
C ALA A 95 -3.29 -0.96 6.94
N VAL A 96 -2.09 -1.23 7.46
CA VAL A 96 -0.87 -1.14 6.66
C VAL A 96 -0.10 -2.44 6.81
N TRP A 97 0.16 -3.09 5.68
CA TRP A 97 0.89 -4.34 5.60
C TRP A 97 2.21 -4.10 4.90
N VAL A 98 3.22 -4.87 5.27
CA VAL A 98 4.52 -4.85 4.60
C VAL A 98 4.87 -6.25 4.15
N VAL A 99 5.23 -6.37 2.87
CA VAL A 99 5.61 -7.62 2.22
C VAL A 99 7.06 -7.49 1.78
N ASP A 100 7.88 -8.48 2.06
CA ASP A 100 9.30 -8.42 1.72
C ASP A 100 9.56 -8.78 0.25
N ARG A 101 10.84 -8.75 -0.16
CA ARG A 101 11.22 -9.01 -1.55
C ARG A 101 10.89 -10.44 -2.01
N ASP A 102 10.73 -11.35 -1.08
CA ASP A 102 10.39 -12.75 -1.40
C ASP A 102 8.88 -12.97 -1.47
N GLY A 103 8.09 -11.93 -1.25
CA GLY A 103 6.64 -12.02 -1.29
C GLY A 103 6.01 -12.49 0.01
N LEU A 104 6.75 -12.45 1.10
CA LEU A 104 6.25 -12.88 2.40
C LEU A 104 5.75 -11.68 3.20
N LEU A 105 4.60 -11.85 3.84
CA LEU A 105 4.03 -10.83 4.72
C LEU A 105 4.87 -10.75 5.99
N VAL A 106 5.49 -9.59 6.20
CA VAL A 106 6.37 -9.37 7.35
C VAL A 106 5.61 -8.79 8.53
N ASP A 107 4.70 -7.86 8.25
CA ASP A 107 3.98 -7.15 9.30
C ASP A 107 2.61 -6.76 8.77
N HIS A 108 1.55 -7.10 9.50
CA HIS A 108 0.19 -6.73 9.12
C HIS A 108 -0.36 -5.60 9.99
N ASP A 109 0.51 -4.98 10.79
CA ASP A 109 0.19 -3.82 11.63
C ASP A 109 1.39 -2.89 11.64
N ALA A 110 1.75 -2.43 10.44
CA ALA A 110 3.02 -1.71 10.25
C ALA A 110 2.90 -0.20 10.43
N ARG A 111 1.72 0.30 10.72
CA ARG A 111 1.50 1.72 10.94
C ARG A 111 2.41 2.22 12.07
N GLY A 112 3.16 3.28 11.79
CA GLY A 112 4.11 3.83 12.76
C GLY A 112 5.46 3.13 12.80
N LYS A 113 5.66 2.08 11.98
CA LYS A 113 6.91 1.32 11.95
C LYS A 113 7.61 1.37 10.59
N LEU A 114 7.02 2.02 9.61
CA LEU A 114 7.50 1.93 8.23
C LEU A 114 8.89 2.52 8.05
N ASP A 115 9.19 3.60 8.74
CA ASP A 115 10.49 4.26 8.63
C ASP A 115 11.64 3.38 9.09
N ARG A 116 11.35 2.39 9.93
CA ARG A 116 12.32 1.41 10.40
C ARG A 116 12.31 0.15 9.53
N LEU A 117 11.12 -0.36 9.24
CA LEU A 117 10.98 -1.63 8.51
C LEU A 117 11.45 -1.53 7.06
N VAL A 118 11.11 -0.46 6.37
CA VAL A 118 11.38 -0.35 4.94
C VAL A 118 12.87 -0.41 4.63
N PRO A 119 13.72 0.43 5.24
CA PRO A 119 15.15 0.34 4.93
C PRO A 119 15.77 -1.01 5.34
N GLN A 120 15.29 -1.62 6.43
CA GLN A 120 15.79 -2.93 6.81
C GLN A 120 15.48 -3.98 5.75
N LEU A 121 14.25 -3.96 5.22
CA LEU A 121 13.84 -4.95 4.23
C LEU A 121 14.48 -4.70 2.87
N LEU A 122 14.69 -3.43 2.51
CA LEU A 122 15.38 -3.09 1.26
C LEU A 122 16.83 -3.55 1.28
N ALA A 123 17.46 -3.56 2.45
CA ALA A 123 18.85 -3.99 2.59
C ALA A 123 19.02 -5.50 2.48
N ARG A 124 17.96 -6.28 2.68
CA ARG A 124 18.04 -7.74 2.58
C ARG A 124 17.92 -8.18 1.12
N PRO A 125 18.80 -9.07 0.65
CA PRO A 125 18.66 -9.59 -0.70
C PRO A 125 17.47 -10.52 -0.79
N THR A 126 16.93 -10.67 -2.01
CA THR A 126 15.91 -11.68 -2.23
C THR A 126 16.58 -13.06 -2.16
N THR A 127 15.89 -14.01 -1.53
CA THR A 127 16.39 -15.37 -1.39
C THR A 127 15.79 -16.31 -2.41
N VAL A 128 14.80 -15.83 -3.17
CA VAL A 128 14.12 -16.67 -4.15
C VAL A 128 14.76 -16.48 -5.50
N ALA A 129 15.30 -17.55 -6.05
CA ALA A 129 15.97 -17.53 -7.35
C ALA A 129 15.01 -17.06 -8.45
N GLY A 130 15.54 -16.36 -9.42
CA GLY A 130 14.74 -15.90 -10.56
C GLY A 130 13.96 -14.64 -10.31
N ARG A 131 14.23 -13.98 -9.25
CA ARG A 131 13.54 -12.72 -8.96
C ARG A 131 14.21 -11.59 -9.62
#